data_f9d080a2e6507330a4e74847c6071be2
#
_entry.id   f9d080a2e6507330a4e74847c6071be2
#
_cell.length_a   1.000
_cell.length_b   1.000
_cell.length_c   1.000
_cell.angle_alpha   90.00
_cell.angle_beta   90.00
_cell.angle_gamma   90.00
#
_symmetry.space_group_name_H-M   'P 1'
#
loop_
_entity.id
_entity.type
_entity.pdbx_description
1 polymer ?
#
loop_
_entity_poly.entity_id
_entity_poly.type
_entity_poly.pdbx_seq_one_letter_code
_entity_poly.pdbx_strand_id
1 'polypeptide(L)'
;IFAVQTSEIMETTYRRFPIGIQNFEQLRNNNCVYIDKTELIYKLTHSDSVYFLSRPRRFGKSLLVSTLEAYFQGKKHLFAGLAMERLETEWTEYPVLHMDFSGSKYTDAESLKVNLDVQISRWEELYGFNEKERTFSSRFEGVIQRAYEKTGKQVVVLIDEYDSPLLDTNSEPALQKEL
;
A
#
# COMPACT_ATOMS: atom_id res chain seq x y z
N ILE A 1 46.76 10.36 -39.18
CA ILE A 1 45.94 10.76 -37.99
C ILE A 1 44.60 10.09 -38.18
N PHE A 2 44.37 8.96 -37.52
CA PHE A 2 43.07 8.29 -37.53
C PHE A 2 42.31 8.74 -36.29
N ALA A 3 41.21 9.45 -36.49
CA ALA A 3 40.26 9.76 -35.43
C ALA A 3 39.50 8.49 -35.09
N VAL A 4 39.69 7.96 -33.90
CA VAL A 4 38.85 6.90 -33.36
C VAL A 4 37.54 7.56 -32.94
N GLN A 5 36.48 7.30 -33.70
CA GLN A 5 35.12 7.59 -33.26
C GLN A 5 34.81 6.67 -32.07
N THR A 6 34.74 7.26 -30.87
CA THR A 6 34.15 6.61 -29.71
C THR A 6 32.67 6.41 -30.00
N SER A 7 32.32 5.17 -30.34
CA SER A 7 30.92 4.75 -30.37
C SER A 7 30.33 4.95 -28.96
N GLU A 8 29.34 5.83 -28.85
CA GLU A 8 28.46 5.88 -27.69
C GLU A 8 27.83 4.50 -27.52
N ILE A 9 28.31 3.76 -26.53
CA ILE A 9 27.65 2.55 -26.08
C ILE A 9 26.35 3.02 -25.43
N MET A 10 25.24 2.94 -26.17
CA MET A 10 23.92 3.02 -25.58
C MET A 10 23.84 1.90 -24.55
N GLU A 11 23.97 2.24 -23.27
CA GLU A 11 23.62 1.34 -22.17
C GLU A 11 22.14 0.99 -22.31
N THR A 12 21.84 -0.06 -23.00
CA THR A 12 20.52 -0.68 -22.96
C THR A 12 20.35 -1.27 -21.57
N THR A 13 19.79 -0.47 -20.68
CA THR A 13 19.45 -0.90 -19.33
C THR A 13 18.33 -1.93 -19.43
N TYR A 14 18.69 -3.21 -19.48
CA TYR A 14 17.72 -4.30 -19.48
C TYR A 14 16.92 -4.25 -18.17
N ARG A 15 15.60 -4.03 -18.28
CA ARG A 15 14.70 -4.13 -17.15
C ARG A 15 14.43 -5.60 -16.82
N ARG A 16 14.41 -5.93 -15.53
CA ARG A 16 14.13 -7.29 -15.05
C ARG A 16 12.62 -7.54 -15.01
N PHE A 17 12.22 -8.79 -15.23
CA PHE A 17 10.83 -9.19 -14.97
C PHE A 17 10.58 -9.27 -13.46
N PRO A 18 9.43 -8.75 -12.94
CA PRO A 18 9.13 -8.71 -11.51
C PRO A 18 8.59 -10.04 -10.99
N ILE A 19 9.39 -11.11 -11.05
CA ILE A 19 8.98 -12.44 -10.59
C ILE A 19 8.79 -12.41 -9.08
N GLY A 20 7.55 -12.63 -8.60
CA GLY A 20 7.22 -12.66 -7.18
C GLY A 20 7.19 -11.29 -6.48
N ILE A 21 7.43 -10.18 -7.20
CA ILE A 21 7.39 -8.83 -6.62
C ILE A 21 5.97 -8.28 -6.76
N GLN A 22 5.34 -7.98 -5.61
CA GLN A 22 3.99 -7.41 -5.53
C GLN A 22 3.98 -5.99 -4.95
N ASN A 23 5.13 -5.47 -4.55
CA ASN A 23 5.30 -4.13 -3.98
C ASN A 23 5.85 -3.18 -5.03
N PHE A 24 5.18 -2.03 -5.22
CA PHE A 24 5.51 -1.03 -6.25
C PHE A 24 6.89 -0.40 -6.01
N GLU A 25 7.19 0.00 -4.78
CA GLU A 25 8.49 0.60 -4.45
C GLU A 25 9.64 -0.38 -4.73
N GLN A 26 9.50 -1.63 -4.30
CA GLN A 26 10.50 -2.66 -4.57
C GLN A 26 10.66 -2.90 -6.08
N LEU A 27 9.55 -2.91 -6.84
CA LEU A 27 9.55 -3.07 -8.29
C LEU A 27 10.32 -1.95 -8.98
N ARG A 28 10.07 -0.70 -8.57
CA ARG A 28 10.72 0.49 -9.14
C ARG A 28 12.21 0.55 -8.77
N ASN A 29 12.55 0.32 -7.50
CA ASN A 29 13.92 0.35 -7.00
C ASN A 29 14.79 -0.75 -7.63
N ASN A 30 14.20 -1.91 -7.96
CA ASN A 30 14.89 -3.01 -8.63
C ASN A 30 14.95 -2.86 -10.17
N ASN A 31 14.53 -1.72 -10.71
CA ASN A 31 14.46 -1.46 -12.16
C ASN A 31 13.71 -2.58 -12.92
N CYS A 32 12.59 -3.03 -12.39
CA CYS A 32 11.76 -4.04 -13.04
C CYS A 32 10.84 -3.44 -14.11
N VAL A 33 10.38 -4.30 -15.02
CA VAL A 33 9.33 -3.95 -15.99
C VAL A 33 8.05 -3.64 -15.21
N TYR A 34 7.46 -2.49 -15.49
CA TYR A 34 6.16 -2.08 -14.97
C TYR A 34 5.24 -1.69 -16.13
N ILE A 35 4.05 -2.30 -16.18
CA ILE A 35 3.03 -1.91 -17.15
C ILE A 35 2.29 -0.72 -16.55
N ASP A 36 2.55 0.45 -17.11
CA ASP A 36 2.02 1.70 -16.57
C ASP A 36 0.50 1.80 -16.70
N LYS A 37 -0.17 1.85 -15.57
CA LYS A 37 -1.61 2.12 -15.41
C LYS A 37 -1.85 3.30 -14.46
N THR A 38 -0.81 4.11 -14.21
CA THR A 38 -0.89 5.19 -13.23
C THR A 38 -1.84 6.32 -13.64
N GLU A 39 -2.17 6.46 -14.93
CA GLU A 39 -3.25 7.35 -15.37
C GLU A 39 -4.60 6.95 -14.77
N LEU A 40 -4.89 5.65 -14.70
CA LEU A 40 -6.13 5.15 -14.08
C LEU A 40 -6.12 5.37 -12.56
N ILE A 41 -4.95 5.22 -11.93
CA ILE A 41 -4.78 5.49 -10.50
C ILE A 41 -5.00 6.98 -10.23
N TYR A 42 -4.45 7.87 -11.06
CA TYR A 42 -4.68 9.31 -10.96
C TYR A 42 -6.18 9.64 -11.02
N LYS A 43 -6.91 9.09 -12.00
CA LYS A 43 -8.36 9.28 -12.11
C LYS A 43 -9.10 8.75 -10.87
N LEU A 44 -8.70 7.60 -10.35
CA LEU A 44 -9.26 7.00 -9.14
C LEU A 44 -9.11 7.95 -7.95
N THR A 45 -7.90 8.45 -7.70
CA THR A 45 -7.59 9.29 -6.53
C THR A 45 -8.22 10.69 -6.60
N HIS A 46 -8.73 11.11 -7.76
CA HIS A 46 -9.38 12.40 -7.98
C HIS A 46 -10.90 12.29 -8.20
N SER A 47 -11.50 11.11 -8.05
CA SER A 47 -12.95 10.92 -8.28
C SER A 47 -13.72 10.86 -6.97
N ASP A 48 -13.54 9.81 -6.18
CA ASP A 48 -14.27 9.54 -4.95
C ASP A 48 -13.33 9.25 -3.79
N SER A 49 -13.88 9.14 -2.58
CA SER A 49 -13.11 8.93 -1.34
C SER A 49 -13.14 7.49 -0.84
N VAL A 50 -14.06 6.65 -1.30
CA VAL A 50 -14.21 5.26 -0.84
C VAL A 50 -14.28 4.32 -2.03
N TYR A 51 -13.41 3.33 -2.02
CA TYR A 51 -13.34 2.33 -3.10
C TYR A 51 -13.28 0.92 -2.54
N PHE A 52 -13.99 0.03 -3.20
CA PHE A 52 -13.91 -1.40 -2.99
C PHE A 52 -13.46 -2.08 -4.28
N LEU A 53 -12.33 -2.79 -4.23
CA LEU A 53 -11.80 -3.50 -5.39
C LEU A 53 -11.88 -5.02 -5.19
N SER A 54 -12.81 -5.64 -5.89
CA SER A 54 -12.88 -7.10 -5.99
C SER A 54 -12.23 -7.57 -7.28
N ARG A 55 -11.19 -8.39 -7.15
CA ARG A 55 -10.51 -9.05 -8.29
C ARG A 55 -10.04 -10.44 -7.88
N PRO A 56 -9.95 -11.40 -8.80
CA PRO A 56 -9.35 -12.70 -8.54
C PRO A 56 -7.92 -12.57 -7.99
N ARG A 57 -7.44 -13.61 -7.32
CA ARG A 57 -6.04 -13.69 -6.86
C ARG A 57 -5.08 -13.53 -8.04
N ARG A 58 -3.91 -12.92 -7.84
CA ARG A 58 -2.85 -12.65 -8.83
C ARG A 58 -3.20 -11.62 -9.92
N PHE A 59 -4.26 -10.85 -9.75
CA PHE A 59 -4.62 -9.75 -10.65
C PHE A 59 -4.13 -8.38 -10.18
N GLY A 60 -3.06 -8.33 -9.40
CA GLY A 60 -2.33 -7.12 -9.04
C GLY A 60 -3.03 -6.22 -8.02
N LYS A 61 -3.87 -6.76 -7.11
CA LYS A 61 -4.48 -6.00 -6.01
C LYS A 61 -3.41 -5.36 -5.12
N SER A 62 -2.51 -6.17 -4.55
CA SER A 62 -1.45 -5.69 -3.65
C SER A 62 -0.48 -4.73 -4.35
N LEU A 63 -0.21 -4.94 -5.65
CA LEU A 63 0.57 -3.98 -6.44
C LEU A 63 -0.17 -2.64 -6.56
N LEU A 64 -1.49 -2.63 -6.78
CA LEU A 64 -2.27 -1.40 -6.79
C LEU A 64 -2.26 -0.73 -5.42
N VAL A 65 -2.49 -1.47 -4.34
CA VAL A 65 -2.49 -0.93 -2.97
C VAL A 65 -1.13 -0.30 -2.66
N SER A 66 -0.02 -0.98 -2.93
CA SER A 66 1.33 -0.43 -2.73
C SER A 66 1.66 0.76 -3.65
N THR A 67 1.05 0.83 -4.85
CA THR A 67 1.19 2.01 -5.72
C THR A 67 0.44 3.21 -5.14
N LEU A 68 -0.78 3.00 -4.63
CA LEU A 68 -1.56 4.03 -3.94
C LEU A 68 -0.83 4.51 -2.67
N GLU A 69 -0.27 3.59 -1.89
CA GLU A 69 0.53 3.92 -0.72
C GLU A 69 1.71 4.84 -1.09
N ALA A 70 2.49 4.46 -2.09
CA ALA A 70 3.62 5.28 -2.57
C ALA A 70 3.17 6.65 -3.09
N TYR A 71 2.03 6.73 -3.77
CA TYR A 71 1.45 7.98 -4.25
C TYR A 71 1.05 8.90 -3.08
N PHE A 72 0.25 8.39 -2.15
CA PHE A 72 -0.21 9.18 -1.01
C PHE A 72 0.91 9.51 0.00
N GLN A 73 2.01 8.75 0.00
CA GLN A 73 3.23 9.10 0.74
C GLN A 73 4.10 10.15 0.01
N GLY A 74 3.65 10.71 -1.12
CA GLY A 74 4.38 11.73 -1.87
C GLY A 74 5.70 11.24 -2.50
N LYS A 75 5.88 9.93 -2.71
CA LYS A 75 7.12 9.32 -3.25
C LYS A 75 7.25 9.55 -4.76
N LYS A 76 7.27 10.81 -5.19
CA LYS A 76 7.34 11.22 -6.60
C LYS A 76 8.40 10.48 -7.41
N HIS A 77 9.57 10.26 -6.82
CA HIS A 77 10.71 9.62 -7.50
C HIS A 77 10.38 8.21 -8.04
N LEU A 78 9.46 7.48 -7.41
CA LEU A 78 9.03 6.16 -7.87
C LEU A 78 8.18 6.21 -9.13
N PHE A 79 7.59 7.36 -9.44
CA PHE A 79 6.72 7.57 -10.59
C PHE A 79 7.45 8.14 -11.80
N ALA A 80 8.77 8.33 -11.71
CA ALA A 80 9.58 8.86 -12.80
C ALA A 80 9.37 8.07 -14.11
N GLY A 81 9.03 8.76 -15.19
CA GLY A 81 8.74 8.18 -16.50
C GLY A 81 7.36 7.52 -16.63
N LEU A 82 6.49 7.58 -15.61
CA LEU A 82 5.12 7.09 -15.66
C LEU A 82 4.12 8.22 -15.97
N ALA A 83 2.90 7.84 -16.38
CA ALA A 83 1.86 8.80 -16.74
C ALA A 83 1.52 9.75 -15.57
N MET A 84 1.48 9.24 -14.34
CA MET A 84 1.17 10.03 -13.14
C MET A 84 2.17 11.17 -12.91
N GLU A 85 3.44 11.01 -13.27
CA GLU A 85 4.44 12.08 -13.10
C GLU A 85 4.06 13.36 -13.86
N ARG A 86 3.37 13.20 -15.01
CA ARG A 86 2.92 14.32 -15.84
C ARG A 86 1.56 14.87 -15.45
N LEU A 87 0.74 14.05 -14.78
CA LEU A 87 -0.63 14.39 -14.40
C LEU A 87 -0.66 15.04 -13.02
N GLU A 88 0.19 14.57 -12.09
CA GLU A 88 0.24 15.06 -10.72
C GLU A 88 1.26 16.19 -10.58
N THR A 89 0.80 17.33 -10.06
CA THR A 89 1.64 18.52 -9.88
C THR A 89 2.02 18.77 -8.43
N GLU A 90 1.17 18.39 -7.47
CA GLU A 90 1.34 18.80 -6.08
C GLU A 90 2.08 17.79 -5.20
N TRP A 91 2.00 16.49 -5.53
CA TRP A 91 2.66 15.40 -4.78
C TRP A 91 2.55 15.55 -3.26
N THR A 92 1.33 15.80 -2.81
CA THR A 92 1.05 15.99 -1.39
C THR A 92 1.31 14.70 -0.61
N GLU A 93 2.05 14.81 0.50
CA GLU A 93 2.26 13.72 1.43
C GLU A 93 1.11 13.65 2.44
N TYR A 94 0.41 12.53 2.49
CA TYR A 94 -0.68 12.23 3.41
C TYR A 94 -0.25 11.19 4.43
N PRO A 95 -0.79 11.18 5.67
CA PRO A 95 -0.67 10.05 6.56
C PRO A 95 -1.40 8.83 5.97
N VAL A 96 -0.66 7.74 5.77
CA VAL A 96 -1.19 6.50 5.20
C VAL A 96 -1.20 5.41 6.28
N LEU A 97 -2.35 4.84 6.54
CA LEU A 97 -2.55 3.69 7.40
C LEU A 97 -2.83 2.47 6.50
N HIS A 98 -1.81 1.68 6.23
CA HIS A 98 -1.93 0.48 5.39
C HIS A 98 -2.08 -0.76 6.27
N MET A 99 -3.28 -1.33 6.27
CA MET A 99 -3.64 -2.56 6.98
C MET A 99 -3.52 -3.75 6.02
N ASP A 100 -2.57 -4.64 6.29
CA ASP A 100 -2.29 -5.82 5.48
C ASP A 100 -2.58 -7.10 6.26
N PHE A 101 -3.49 -7.91 5.74
CA PHE A 101 -3.86 -9.20 6.32
C PHE A 101 -3.21 -10.40 5.63
N SER A 102 -2.30 -10.19 4.66
CA SER A 102 -1.65 -11.27 3.91
C SER A 102 -0.55 -12.01 4.68
N GLY A 103 0.06 -11.33 5.66
CA GLY A 103 1.31 -11.79 6.30
C GLY A 103 1.13 -12.85 7.39
N SER A 104 -0.09 -13.16 7.81
CA SER A 104 -0.39 -14.08 8.91
C SER A 104 -1.33 -15.19 8.46
N LYS A 105 -1.18 -16.36 9.06
CA LYS A 105 -2.18 -17.42 8.94
C LYS A 105 -3.14 -17.31 10.14
N TYR A 106 -4.41 -17.10 9.84
CA TYR A 106 -5.45 -16.93 10.87
C TYR A 106 -6.01 -18.28 11.26
N THR A 107 -5.59 -18.80 12.41
CA THR A 107 -6.05 -20.11 12.94
C THR A 107 -7.17 -19.96 13.96
N ASP A 108 -7.34 -18.76 14.52
CA ASP A 108 -8.30 -18.43 15.56
C ASP A 108 -8.52 -16.90 15.64
N ALA A 109 -9.51 -16.49 16.44
CA ALA A 109 -9.79 -15.08 16.65
C ALA A 109 -8.62 -14.34 17.35
N GLU A 110 -7.82 -15.05 18.14
CA GLU A 110 -6.69 -14.44 18.84
C GLU A 110 -5.56 -14.07 17.86
N SER A 111 -5.29 -14.89 16.85
CA SER A 111 -4.30 -14.57 15.81
C SER A 111 -4.66 -13.31 15.01
N LEU A 112 -5.96 -13.07 14.77
CA LEU A 112 -6.44 -11.81 14.17
C LEU A 112 -6.24 -10.63 15.11
N LYS A 113 -6.57 -10.77 16.40
CA LYS A 113 -6.39 -9.72 17.40
C LYS A 113 -4.91 -9.33 17.53
N VAL A 114 -4.01 -10.30 17.57
CA VAL A 114 -2.56 -10.04 17.62
C VAL A 114 -2.10 -9.29 16.39
N ASN A 115 -2.56 -9.66 15.20
CA ASN A 115 -2.21 -8.94 13.96
C ASN A 115 -2.71 -7.49 13.99
N LEU A 116 -3.96 -7.27 14.38
CA LEU A 116 -4.54 -5.92 14.53
C LEU A 116 -3.79 -5.09 15.56
N ASP A 117 -3.47 -5.69 16.71
CA ASP A 117 -2.72 -5.02 17.79
C ASP A 117 -1.35 -4.55 17.30
N VAL A 118 -0.61 -5.41 16.63
CA VAL A 118 0.72 -5.07 16.07
C VAL A 118 0.62 -3.94 15.07
N GLN A 119 -0.37 -3.93 14.17
CA GLN A 119 -0.52 -2.89 13.16
C GLN A 119 -0.92 -1.55 13.80
N ILE A 120 -1.90 -1.56 14.70
CA ILE A 120 -2.37 -0.34 15.38
C ILE A 120 -1.26 0.23 16.27
N SER A 121 -0.54 -0.61 17.03
CA SER A 121 0.55 -0.16 17.90
C SER A 121 1.66 0.58 17.14
N ARG A 122 2.00 0.15 15.92
CA ARG A 122 2.96 0.86 15.06
C ARG A 122 2.49 2.29 14.73
N TRP A 123 1.20 2.47 14.49
CA TRP A 123 0.65 3.80 14.22
C TRP A 123 0.52 4.64 15.48
N GLU A 124 0.24 4.00 16.63
CA GLU A 124 0.26 4.67 17.92
C GLU A 124 1.66 5.18 18.30
N GLU A 125 2.72 4.46 17.94
CA GLU A 125 4.09 4.94 18.08
C GLU A 125 4.35 6.21 17.26
N LEU A 126 3.75 6.32 16.07
CA LEU A 126 3.92 7.48 15.17
C LEU A 126 3.04 8.67 15.56
N TYR A 127 1.79 8.40 15.96
CA TYR A 127 0.77 9.43 16.15
C TYR A 127 0.35 9.61 17.62
N GLY A 128 0.84 8.77 18.51
CA GLY A 128 0.47 8.75 19.93
C GLY A 128 -0.67 7.79 20.23
N PHE A 129 -0.86 7.47 21.51
CA PHE A 129 -1.92 6.60 22.00
C PHE A 129 -2.69 7.26 23.16
N ASN A 130 -3.86 6.72 23.51
CA ASN A 130 -4.67 7.16 24.64
C ASN A 130 -5.13 5.93 25.45
N GLU A 131 -4.80 5.88 26.73
CA GLU A 131 -5.12 4.77 27.64
C GLU A 131 -6.64 4.49 27.78
N LYS A 132 -7.48 5.45 27.43
CA LYS A 132 -8.95 5.30 27.45
C LYS A 132 -9.48 4.52 26.24
N GLU A 133 -8.68 4.42 25.17
CA GLU A 133 -9.01 3.69 23.95
C GLU A 133 -8.70 2.19 24.15
N ARG A 134 -9.69 1.41 24.58
CA ARG A 134 -9.49 0.01 24.99
C ARG A 134 -9.86 -1.03 23.93
N THR A 135 -10.58 -0.65 22.90
CA THR A 135 -10.96 -1.55 21.80
C THR A 135 -10.17 -1.25 20.55
N PHE A 136 -10.01 -2.21 19.65
CA PHE A 136 -9.34 -1.98 18.37
C PHE A 136 -10.00 -0.84 17.58
N SER A 137 -11.34 -0.78 17.57
CA SER A 137 -12.09 0.30 16.92
C SER A 137 -11.71 1.67 17.50
N SER A 138 -11.80 1.83 18.84
CA SER A 138 -11.49 3.11 19.48
C SER A 138 -10.03 3.52 19.31
N ARG A 139 -9.10 2.59 19.36
CA ARG A 139 -7.67 2.84 19.10
C ARG A 139 -7.43 3.29 17.66
N PHE A 140 -8.04 2.60 16.69
CA PHE A 140 -7.92 2.93 15.27
C PHE A 140 -8.52 4.31 14.95
N GLU A 141 -9.72 4.61 15.46
CA GLU A 141 -10.34 5.93 15.36
C GLU A 141 -9.46 7.01 15.98
N GLY A 142 -8.90 6.76 17.16
CA GLY A 142 -7.99 7.68 17.84
C GLY A 142 -6.70 7.92 17.06
N VAL A 143 -6.13 6.89 16.44
CA VAL A 143 -4.96 7.03 15.55
C VAL A 143 -5.29 7.93 14.35
N ILE A 144 -6.44 7.72 13.70
CA ILE A 144 -6.88 8.55 12.55
C ILE A 144 -7.01 10.01 13.00
N GLN A 145 -7.67 10.26 14.13
CA GLN A 145 -7.85 11.61 14.64
C GLN A 145 -6.50 12.30 14.91
N ARG A 146 -5.60 11.64 15.64
CA ARG A 146 -4.27 12.18 15.97
C ARG A 146 -3.39 12.37 14.74
N ALA A 147 -3.47 11.47 13.75
CA ALA A 147 -2.75 11.63 12.48
C ALA A 147 -3.24 12.87 11.73
N TYR A 148 -4.55 13.10 11.67
CA TYR A 148 -5.13 14.32 11.10
C TYR A 148 -4.69 15.57 11.87
N GLU A 149 -4.80 15.57 13.20
CA GLU A 149 -4.41 16.73 14.05
C GLU A 149 -2.92 17.07 13.88
N LYS A 150 -2.06 16.05 13.81
CA LYS A 150 -0.61 16.21 13.66
C LYS A 150 -0.21 16.76 12.30
N THR A 151 -0.91 16.38 11.24
CA THR A 151 -0.50 16.69 9.86
C THR A 151 -1.35 17.78 9.21
N GLY A 152 -2.55 18.05 9.72
CA GLY A 152 -3.55 18.92 9.09
C GLY A 152 -4.09 18.38 7.77
N LYS A 153 -3.87 17.09 7.47
CA LYS A 153 -4.23 16.45 6.20
C LYS A 153 -5.14 15.25 6.45
N GLN A 154 -5.98 14.96 5.46
CA GLN A 154 -6.81 13.77 5.46
C GLN A 154 -5.96 12.50 5.61
N VAL A 155 -6.48 11.52 6.35
CA VAL A 155 -5.81 10.24 6.55
C VAL A 155 -6.28 9.26 5.47
N VAL A 156 -5.33 8.63 4.82
CA VAL A 156 -5.60 7.59 3.83
C VAL A 156 -5.55 6.23 4.52
N VAL A 157 -6.61 5.45 4.39
CA VAL A 157 -6.68 4.07 4.88
C VAL A 157 -6.65 3.12 3.70
N LEU A 158 -5.67 2.24 3.67
CA LEU A 158 -5.54 1.18 2.67
C LEU A 158 -5.69 -0.16 3.37
N ILE A 159 -6.53 -1.04 2.82
CA ILE A 159 -6.75 -2.38 3.39
C ILE A 159 -6.51 -3.40 2.28
N ASP A 160 -5.54 -4.30 2.50
CA ASP A 160 -5.24 -5.40 1.58
C ASP A 160 -5.56 -6.76 2.21
N GLU A 161 -6.04 -7.69 1.37
CA GLU A 161 -6.38 -9.08 1.73
C GLU A 161 -7.34 -9.20 2.96
N TYR A 162 -8.31 -8.27 3.07
CA TYR A 162 -9.29 -8.22 4.17
C TYR A 162 -10.09 -9.52 4.35
N ASP A 163 -10.20 -10.35 3.31
CA ASP A 163 -10.90 -11.63 3.32
C ASP A 163 -10.03 -12.80 3.81
N SER A 164 -8.72 -12.62 4.00
CA SER A 164 -7.80 -13.66 4.46
C SER A 164 -8.21 -14.30 5.79
N PRO A 165 -8.62 -13.55 6.84
CA PRO A 165 -9.07 -14.15 8.09
C PRO A 165 -10.26 -15.09 7.92
N LEU A 166 -11.22 -14.73 7.06
CA LEU A 166 -12.40 -15.53 6.77
C LEU A 166 -12.07 -16.77 5.93
N LEU A 167 -11.16 -16.63 4.95
CA LEU A 167 -10.75 -17.72 4.07
C LEU A 167 -9.93 -18.79 4.82
N ASP A 168 -9.07 -18.38 5.73
CA ASP A 168 -8.23 -19.27 6.51
C ASP A 168 -9.06 -20.11 7.49
N THR A 169 -10.21 -19.58 7.97
CA THR A 169 -11.13 -20.24 8.89
C THR A 169 -12.32 -20.95 8.21
N ASN A 170 -12.32 -21.02 6.88
CA ASN A 170 -13.44 -21.54 6.08
C ASN A 170 -13.79 -23.02 6.39
N SER A 171 -12.87 -23.80 6.93
CA SER A 171 -13.09 -25.17 7.38
C SER A 171 -13.75 -25.29 8.78
N GLU A 172 -13.89 -24.16 9.51
CA GLU A 172 -14.39 -24.12 10.87
C GLU A 172 -15.50 -23.08 11.05
N PRO A 173 -16.78 -23.42 10.74
CA PRO A 173 -17.89 -22.47 10.78
C PRO A 173 -18.17 -21.84 12.15
N ALA A 174 -17.74 -22.47 13.24
CA ALA A 174 -17.86 -21.89 14.58
C ALA A 174 -16.90 -20.70 14.75
N LEU A 175 -15.68 -20.81 14.21
CA LEU A 175 -14.65 -19.78 14.28
C LEU A 175 -15.00 -18.56 13.42
N GLN A 176 -15.65 -18.77 12.28
CA GLN A 176 -16.12 -17.67 11.41
C GLN A 176 -17.14 -16.73 12.07
N LYS A 177 -17.82 -17.19 13.11
CA LYS A 177 -18.80 -16.36 13.85
C LYS A 177 -18.14 -15.51 14.94
N GLU A 178 -16.89 -15.80 15.28
CA GLU A 178 -16.12 -15.05 16.29
C GLU A 178 -15.21 -13.99 15.68
N LEU A 179 -14.94 -14.08 14.36
CA LEU A 179 -14.18 -13.12 13.59
C LEU A 179 -15.08 -12.02 13.02
#